data_9362f61a3dd90763677809ea2989bd9d
#
_entry.id   9362f61a3dd90763677809ea2989bd9d
#
_cell.length_a   1.000
_cell.length_b   1.000
_cell.length_c   1.000
_cell.angle_alpha   90.00
_cell.angle_beta   90.00
_cell.angle_gamma   90.00
#
_symmetry.space_group_name_H-M   'P 1'
#
loop_
_entity.id
_entity.type
_entity.pdbx_description
1 polymer ?
#
loop_
_entity_poly.entity_id
_entity_poly.type
_entity_poly.pdbx_seq_one_letter_code
_entity_poly.pdbx_strand_id
1 'polypeptide(L)'
;NFTDTVDVGMDMIHLATITSQEENDFVKDALDQGDVPSVWLGLTDEYEEGAWQWVTGEPVDYTNWVDGEPNNSGGTEHYAEMYSFSGEWNDANYDFANRVLIEYIPNQAMNIAGEWQMAPFPGSLRVGPEPFNGDWWQNSVEDVQARACYFDDRYVFDESGFHNDLGDETWIEFWQGGDYNGDGNLDWMDDHCGVPMYPHDGSSNPAGFVLDEAAGTLTLNGLGAYIGLPKAANGFELTSPDEAPEEVTYQVYMQDSPRMMTLVIEVGPGVFWTFDLV
;
A
#
# COMPACT_ATOMS: atom_id res chain seq x y z
N ASN A 1 3.66 -1.09 -20.07
CA ASN A 1 2.46 -0.88 -19.25
C ASN A 1 2.50 0.53 -18.70
N PHE A 2 1.41 1.29 -18.89
CA PHE A 2 1.30 2.70 -18.50
C PHE A 2 1.16 2.89 -16.97
N THR A 3 0.99 1.79 -16.23
CA THR A 3 0.77 1.76 -14.78
C THR A 3 1.99 1.36 -13.97
N ASP A 4 3.18 1.26 -14.61
CA ASP A 4 4.38 0.87 -13.88
C ASP A 4 4.90 2.05 -13.04
N THR A 5 4.56 2.05 -11.75
CA THR A 5 5.35 2.75 -10.75
C THR A 5 6.69 2.00 -10.63
N VAL A 6 7.79 2.67 -10.93
CA VAL A 6 9.12 2.08 -10.75
C VAL A 6 9.58 2.46 -9.34
N ASP A 7 9.61 1.48 -8.45
CA ASP A 7 10.28 1.62 -7.16
C ASP A 7 11.79 1.64 -7.38
N VAL A 8 12.41 2.76 -7.07
CA VAL A 8 13.89 2.94 -7.08
C VAL A 8 14.39 3.13 -5.65
N GLY A 9 14.04 2.23 -4.77
CA GLY A 9 14.24 2.38 -3.34
C GLY A 9 13.06 3.13 -2.71
N MET A 10 13.28 4.00 -1.75
CA MET A 10 12.22 4.71 -1.03
C MET A 10 11.69 5.97 -1.74
N ASP A 11 12.23 6.29 -2.92
CA ASP A 11 11.75 7.37 -3.75
C ASP A 11 10.64 6.85 -4.67
N MET A 12 9.44 7.38 -4.54
CA MET A 12 8.36 7.04 -5.48
C MET A 12 8.54 7.82 -6.77
N ILE A 13 8.56 7.09 -7.88
CA ILE A 13 8.59 7.66 -9.23
C ILE A 13 7.34 7.17 -9.96
N HIS A 14 6.52 8.09 -10.40
CA HIS A 14 5.35 7.80 -11.23
C HIS A 14 5.20 8.83 -12.35
N LEU A 15 4.34 8.56 -13.32
CA LEU A 15 3.93 9.60 -14.25
C LEU A 15 3.25 10.72 -13.48
N ALA A 16 3.59 11.96 -13.79
CA ALA A 16 3.15 13.10 -13.01
C ALA A 16 1.63 13.21 -12.95
N THR A 17 1.17 13.52 -11.74
CA THR A 17 -0.20 13.84 -11.38
C THR A 17 -0.30 15.35 -11.22
N ILE A 18 -1.27 16.00 -11.84
CA ILE A 18 -1.47 17.47 -11.77
C ILE A 18 -2.87 17.74 -11.17
N THR A 19 -2.89 18.20 -9.93
CA THR A 19 -4.12 18.34 -9.15
C THR A 19 -4.58 19.77 -8.94
N SER A 20 -3.79 20.73 -9.40
CA SER A 20 -4.10 22.16 -9.26
C SER A 20 -3.62 23.01 -10.45
N GLN A 21 -4.17 24.21 -10.58
CA GLN A 21 -3.71 25.19 -11.57
C GLN A 21 -2.26 25.63 -11.30
N GLU A 22 -1.89 25.81 -10.04
CA GLU A 22 -0.55 26.22 -9.64
C GLU A 22 0.49 25.18 -10.06
N GLU A 23 0.17 23.91 -9.91
CA GLU A 23 1.02 22.81 -10.31
C GLU A 23 1.12 22.71 -11.84
N ASN A 24 -0.01 22.88 -12.53
CA ASN A 24 -0.04 22.92 -14.00
C ASN A 24 0.84 24.06 -14.56
N ASP A 25 0.76 25.25 -13.96
CA ASP A 25 1.58 26.40 -14.35
C ASP A 25 3.08 26.14 -14.06
N PHE A 26 3.41 25.54 -12.91
CA PHE A 26 4.77 25.16 -12.56
C PHE A 26 5.36 24.17 -13.59
N VAL A 27 4.62 23.12 -13.93
CA VAL A 27 5.05 22.13 -14.92
C VAL A 27 5.23 22.77 -16.29
N LYS A 28 4.26 23.58 -16.72
CA LYS A 28 4.33 24.32 -17.99
C LYS A 28 5.60 25.18 -18.05
N ASP A 29 5.88 25.95 -17.02
CA ASP A 29 7.06 26.85 -16.96
C ASP A 29 8.37 26.05 -16.98
N ALA A 30 8.39 24.86 -16.37
CA ALA A 30 9.55 23.96 -16.41
C ALA A 30 9.77 23.38 -17.82
N LEU A 31 8.70 23.03 -18.53
CA LEU A 31 8.76 22.46 -19.89
C LEU A 31 9.08 23.52 -20.95
N ASP A 32 8.66 24.76 -20.78
CA ASP A 32 8.89 25.87 -21.75
C ASP A 32 10.39 26.19 -21.93
N GLN A 33 11.24 25.74 -21.01
CA GLN A 33 12.70 25.89 -21.12
C GLN A 33 13.35 24.78 -21.94
N GLY A 34 12.61 23.77 -22.39
CA GLY A 34 13.06 22.63 -23.17
C GLY A 34 12.45 22.62 -24.57
N ASP A 35 13.14 21.97 -25.51
CA ASP A 35 12.60 21.70 -26.88
C ASP A 35 11.73 20.41 -26.83
N VAL A 36 10.62 20.47 -26.04
CA VAL A 36 9.69 19.35 -25.83
C VAL A 36 8.30 19.82 -26.20
N PRO A 37 7.67 19.33 -27.27
CA PRO A 37 6.34 19.80 -27.69
C PRO A 37 5.22 19.39 -26.75
N SER A 38 5.26 18.15 -26.24
CA SER A 38 4.32 17.61 -25.25
C SER A 38 4.96 16.51 -24.41
N VAL A 39 4.29 16.17 -23.29
CA VAL A 39 4.70 15.10 -22.36
C VAL A 39 3.48 14.30 -21.93
N TRP A 40 3.67 12.99 -21.67
CA TRP A 40 2.65 12.14 -21.07
C TRP A 40 2.47 12.48 -19.60
N LEU A 41 1.21 12.58 -19.17
CA LEU A 41 0.78 12.65 -17.77
C LEU A 41 0.36 11.28 -17.26
N GLY A 42 0.21 11.14 -15.95
CA GLY A 42 -0.29 9.92 -15.31
C GLY A 42 -1.82 9.79 -15.31
N LEU A 43 -2.52 10.34 -16.29
CA LEU A 43 -3.99 10.37 -16.38
C LEU A 43 -4.47 9.50 -17.53
N THR A 44 -5.39 8.56 -17.25
CA THR A 44 -5.91 7.61 -18.25
C THR A 44 -7.37 7.26 -18.00
N ASP A 45 -8.11 6.92 -19.06
CA ASP A 45 -9.44 6.31 -19.02
C ASP A 45 -9.49 4.93 -19.72
N GLU A 46 -8.33 4.27 -19.82
CA GLU A 46 -8.19 2.96 -20.49
C GLU A 46 -9.16 1.89 -19.97
N TYR A 47 -9.56 1.97 -18.70
CA TYR A 47 -10.47 1.01 -18.08
C TYR A 47 -11.93 1.25 -18.40
N GLU A 48 -12.35 2.52 -18.53
CA GLU A 48 -13.71 2.92 -18.85
C GLU A 48 -13.67 4.30 -19.50
N GLU A 49 -14.11 4.37 -20.76
CA GLU A 49 -14.17 5.58 -21.59
C GLU A 49 -14.84 6.74 -20.85
N GLY A 50 -14.11 7.86 -20.75
CA GLY A 50 -14.55 9.07 -20.06
C GLY A 50 -14.44 9.02 -18.53
N ALA A 51 -14.03 7.89 -17.95
CA ALA A 51 -13.76 7.76 -16.51
C ALA A 51 -12.26 7.94 -16.23
N TRP A 52 -11.78 9.16 -16.37
CA TRP A 52 -10.37 9.52 -16.19
C TRP A 52 -9.89 9.27 -14.76
N GLN A 53 -8.73 8.66 -14.63
CA GLN A 53 -8.11 8.31 -13.35
C GLN A 53 -6.61 8.59 -13.37
N TRP A 54 -6.09 9.13 -12.27
CA TRP A 54 -4.65 9.25 -12.06
C TRP A 54 -4.03 7.89 -11.73
N VAL A 55 -2.83 7.62 -12.21
CA VAL A 55 -2.05 6.40 -11.86
C VAL A 55 -1.76 6.28 -10.36
N THR A 56 -1.81 7.39 -9.64
CA THR A 56 -1.66 7.47 -8.18
C THR A 56 -2.94 7.14 -7.41
N GLY A 57 -4.10 7.10 -8.09
CA GLY A 57 -5.41 6.93 -7.47
C GLY A 57 -5.98 8.20 -6.81
N GLU A 58 -5.32 9.34 -6.95
CA GLU A 58 -5.83 10.62 -6.47
C GLU A 58 -7.11 11.04 -7.20
N PRO A 59 -8.00 11.82 -6.56
CA PRO A 59 -9.19 12.33 -7.23
C PRO A 59 -8.85 13.24 -8.42
N VAL A 60 -9.61 13.13 -9.51
CA VAL A 60 -9.50 14.04 -10.67
C VAL A 60 -10.36 15.28 -10.43
N ASP A 61 -9.93 16.13 -9.50
CA ASP A 61 -10.65 17.36 -9.12
C ASP A 61 -10.25 18.57 -9.98
N TYR A 62 -9.13 18.48 -10.68
CA TYR A 62 -8.62 19.50 -11.60
C TYR A 62 -8.34 18.89 -12.98
N THR A 63 -8.68 19.63 -14.04
CA THR A 63 -8.34 19.29 -15.42
C THR A 63 -8.08 20.55 -16.21
N ASN A 64 -7.22 20.48 -17.24
CA ASN A 64 -6.89 21.61 -18.10
C ASN A 64 -6.92 21.21 -19.59
N TRP A 65 -8.00 20.54 -20.00
CA TRP A 65 -8.18 20.09 -21.38
C TRP A 65 -8.24 21.26 -22.37
N VAL A 66 -7.67 21.08 -23.58
CA VAL A 66 -7.90 21.96 -24.72
C VAL A 66 -9.40 22.02 -25.03
N ASP A 67 -9.87 23.14 -25.57
CA ASP A 67 -11.29 23.28 -25.96
C ASP A 67 -11.71 22.21 -26.98
N GLY A 68 -12.63 21.35 -26.58
CA GLY A 68 -13.10 20.22 -27.36
C GLY A 68 -12.48 18.88 -26.99
N GLU A 69 -11.50 18.84 -26.07
CA GLU A 69 -10.92 17.61 -25.50
C GLU A 69 -11.53 17.29 -24.11
N PRO A 70 -11.43 16.03 -23.68
CA PRO A 70 -10.99 14.84 -24.40
C PRO A 70 -12.05 14.42 -25.45
N ASN A 71 -11.61 14.02 -26.66
CA ASN A 71 -12.51 13.75 -27.78
C ASN A 71 -12.50 12.29 -28.27
N ASN A 72 -11.60 11.43 -27.73
CA ASN A 72 -11.37 10.05 -28.11
C ASN A 72 -11.32 9.85 -29.63
N SER A 73 -10.51 10.63 -30.33
CA SER A 73 -10.43 10.59 -31.78
C SER A 73 -10.06 9.19 -32.28
N GLY A 74 -10.87 8.65 -33.14
CA GLY A 74 -10.69 7.29 -33.62
C GLY A 74 -11.09 6.18 -32.62
N GLY A 75 -11.52 6.52 -31.42
CA GLY A 75 -11.91 5.55 -30.38
C GLY A 75 -10.74 4.82 -29.74
N THR A 76 -9.57 5.44 -29.66
CA THR A 76 -8.32 4.82 -29.18
C THR A 76 -7.44 5.76 -28.37
N GLU A 77 -7.94 6.94 -27.97
CA GLU A 77 -7.20 7.92 -27.21
C GLU A 77 -7.57 7.82 -25.73
N HIS A 78 -6.70 7.16 -24.95
CA HIS A 78 -6.97 6.82 -23.56
C HIS A 78 -5.93 7.40 -22.59
N TYR A 79 -5.00 8.25 -23.05
CA TYR A 79 -3.89 8.74 -22.26
C TYR A 79 -3.75 10.25 -22.42
N ALA A 80 -3.61 10.96 -21.31
CA ALA A 80 -3.46 12.40 -21.34
C ALA A 80 -2.02 12.83 -21.66
N GLU A 81 -1.87 13.76 -22.59
CA GLU A 81 -0.63 14.50 -22.81
C GLU A 81 -0.83 16.00 -22.49
N MET A 82 0.21 16.66 -22.03
CA MET A 82 0.24 18.11 -21.80
C MET A 82 1.11 18.79 -22.86
N TYR A 83 0.57 19.79 -23.53
CA TYR A 83 1.34 20.64 -24.43
C TYR A 83 2.20 21.62 -23.65
N SER A 84 3.52 21.62 -23.90
CA SER A 84 4.46 22.45 -23.17
C SER A 84 4.25 23.96 -23.35
N PHE A 85 3.80 24.36 -24.55
CA PHE A 85 3.62 25.78 -24.91
C PHE A 85 2.38 26.42 -24.28
N SER A 86 1.30 25.67 -24.05
CA SER A 86 0.05 26.20 -23.49
C SER A 86 -0.24 25.70 -22.07
N GLY A 87 0.29 24.53 -21.69
CA GLY A 87 -0.06 23.84 -20.46
C GLY A 87 -1.42 23.14 -20.52
N GLU A 88 -2.09 23.18 -21.69
CA GLU A 88 -3.36 22.48 -21.89
C GLU A 88 -3.15 21.03 -22.24
N TRP A 89 -4.17 20.18 -21.98
CA TRP A 89 -4.11 18.74 -22.14
C TRP A 89 -4.92 18.25 -23.34
N ASN A 90 -4.48 17.14 -23.88
CA ASN A 90 -5.15 16.41 -24.96
C ASN A 90 -5.16 14.92 -24.63
N ASP A 91 -6.23 14.19 -25.00
CA ASP A 91 -6.19 12.75 -25.02
C ASP A 91 -5.52 12.24 -26.28
N ALA A 92 -4.73 11.20 -26.18
CA ALA A 92 -3.94 10.67 -27.28
C ALA A 92 -3.77 9.15 -27.19
N ASN A 93 -3.42 8.57 -28.34
CA ASN A 93 -3.09 7.14 -28.41
C ASN A 93 -1.63 6.90 -27.99
N TYR A 94 -1.37 5.82 -27.23
CA TYR A 94 -0.02 5.44 -26.77
C TYR A 94 1.00 5.15 -27.88
N ASP A 95 0.55 4.96 -29.11
CA ASP A 95 1.43 4.70 -30.25
C ASP A 95 2.32 5.90 -30.65
N PHE A 96 2.03 7.08 -30.10
CA PHE A 96 2.87 8.25 -30.29
C PHE A 96 4.09 8.20 -29.37
N ALA A 97 5.28 8.28 -29.94
CA ALA A 97 6.53 8.40 -29.19
C ALA A 97 6.62 9.81 -28.56
N ASN A 98 6.13 9.95 -27.35
CA ASN A 98 6.23 11.18 -26.56
C ASN A 98 7.19 11.00 -25.38
N ARG A 99 7.61 12.11 -24.78
CA ARG A 99 8.37 12.08 -23.52
C ARG A 99 7.41 11.88 -22.35
N VAL A 100 7.91 11.27 -21.29
CA VAL A 100 7.16 11.13 -20.05
C VAL A 100 7.52 12.27 -19.10
N LEU A 101 6.53 12.85 -18.43
CA LEU A 101 6.74 13.68 -17.27
C LEU A 101 6.71 12.77 -16.05
N ILE A 102 7.80 12.76 -15.32
CA ILE A 102 7.95 11.93 -14.11
C ILE A 102 7.89 12.86 -12.91
N GLU A 103 7.03 12.53 -11.98
CA GLU A 103 7.03 13.11 -10.65
C GLU A 103 7.91 12.26 -9.75
N TYR A 104 8.84 12.94 -9.09
CA TYR A 104 9.74 12.36 -8.11
C TYR A 104 9.34 12.89 -6.75
N ILE A 105 8.81 12.03 -5.91
CA ILE A 105 8.54 12.33 -4.51
C ILE A 105 9.77 11.93 -3.72
N PRO A 106 10.65 12.89 -3.34
CA PRO A 106 11.77 12.56 -2.48
C PRO A 106 11.22 12.03 -1.17
N ASN A 107 11.87 11.00 -0.65
CA ASN A 107 11.55 10.43 0.63
C ASN A 107 11.31 11.53 1.67
N GLN A 108 10.03 11.77 1.98
CA GLN A 108 9.66 12.57 3.14
C GLN A 108 9.98 11.74 4.37
N ALA A 109 10.54 12.35 5.42
CA ALA A 109 10.80 11.66 6.67
C ALA A 109 9.57 10.86 7.07
N MET A 110 9.68 9.52 7.08
CA MET A 110 8.55 8.64 7.32
C MET A 110 8.01 8.87 8.72
N ASN A 111 6.83 9.46 8.83
CA ASN A 111 6.17 9.66 10.11
C ASN A 111 5.19 8.52 10.39
N ILE A 112 5.69 7.44 11.00
CA ILE A 112 4.87 6.31 11.43
C ILE A 112 4.21 6.53 12.80
N ALA A 113 4.53 7.61 13.52
CA ALA A 113 3.98 7.87 14.86
C ALA A 113 2.46 8.00 14.84
N GLY A 114 1.80 7.44 15.84
CA GLY A 114 0.36 7.44 16.02
C GLY A 114 -0.26 6.05 15.90
N GLU A 115 -1.58 6.04 15.69
CA GLU A 115 -2.38 4.82 15.57
C GLU A 115 -2.58 4.47 14.11
N TRP A 116 -2.51 3.17 13.81
CA TRP A 116 -2.77 2.56 12.52
C TRP A 116 -3.71 1.37 12.71
N GLN A 117 -4.52 1.09 11.72
CA GLN A 117 -5.33 -0.13 11.65
C GLN A 117 -5.30 -0.68 10.22
N MET A 118 -5.59 -1.96 10.07
CA MET A 118 -5.76 -2.52 8.72
C MET A 118 -6.87 -1.78 7.99
N ALA A 119 -6.61 -1.37 6.76
CA ALA A 119 -7.57 -0.66 5.95
C ALA A 119 -8.80 -1.54 5.65
N PRO A 120 -10.04 -1.15 6.06
CA PRO A 120 -11.20 -2.03 5.97
C PRO A 120 -11.84 -2.04 4.58
N PHE A 121 -11.04 -2.30 3.55
CA PHE A 121 -11.52 -2.43 2.16
C PHE A 121 -10.94 -3.67 1.46
N PRO A 122 -11.60 -4.18 0.41
CA PRO A 122 -11.12 -5.31 -0.36
C PRO A 122 -9.72 -5.05 -0.95
N GLY A 123 -8.87 -6.06 -0.91
CA GLY A 123 -7.50 -5.98 -1.44
C GLY A 123 -6.49 -5.31 -0.50
N SER A 124 -6.88 -4.84 0.69
CA SER A 124 -5.96 -4.26 1.68
C SER A 124 -5.02 -5.29 2.33
N LEU A 125 -5.41 -6.54 2.29
CA LEU A 125 -4.61 -7.70 2.69
C LEU A 125 -4.50 -8.62 1.49
N ARG A 126 -3.28 -8.89 1.04
CA ARG A 126 -3.06 -9.68 -0.18
C ARG A 126 -1.76 -10.46 -0.14
N VAL A 127 -1.72 -11.55 -0.91
CA VAL A 127 -0.54 -12.39 -1.07
C VAL A 127 -0.32 -12.74 -2.55
N GLY A 128 0.92 -12.68 -2.98
CA GLY A 128 1.28 -12.96 -4.37
C GLY A 128 2.78 -13.20 -4.56
N PRO A 129 3.20 -13.41 -5.84
CA PRO A 129 4.58 -13.73 -6.19
C PRO A 129 5.53 -12.52 -6.16
N GLU A 130 5.00 -11.31 -6.01
CA GLU A 130 5.73 -10.04 -5.99
C GLU A 130 5.11 -9.11 -4.95
N PRO A 131 5.85 -8.09 -4.46
CA PRO A 131 5.30 -7.02 -3.64
C PRO A 131 4.04 -6.41 -4.26
N PHE A 132 3.07 -6.04 -3.43
CA PHE A 132 1.77 -5.44 -3.81
C PHE A 132 0.85 -6.31 -4.68
N ASN A 133 1.29 -7.51 -5.05
CA ASN A 133 0.52 -8.42 -5.90
C ASN A 133 -0.45 -9.27 -5.06
N GLY A 134 -1.69 -9.43 -5.54
CA GLY A 134 -2.75 -10.23 -4.93
C GLY A 134 -3.21 -11.42 -5.79
N ASP A 135 -2.40 -11.86 -6.76
CA ASP A 135 -2.78 -12.88 -7.73
C ASP A 135 -3.12 -14.24 -7.10
N TRP A 136 -2.54 -14.55 -5.94
CA TRP A 136 -2.84 -15.81 -5.27
C TRP A 136 -4.04 -15.69 -4.33
N TRP A 137 -4.15 -14.59 -3.61
CA TRP A 137 -5.28 -14.30 -2.75
C TRP A 137 -5.28 -12.82 -2.32
N GLN A 138 -6.47 -12.27 -2.14
CA GLN A 138 -6.70 -10.99 -1.48
C GLN A 138 -8.05 -11.01 -0.77
N ASN A 139 -8.16 -10.22 0.30
CA ASN A 139 -9.41 -10.14 1.03
C ASN A 139 -10.53 -9.50 0.20
N SER A 140 -11.72 -10.09 0.29
CA SER A 140 -12.96 -9.61 -0.32
C SER A 140 -13.74 -8.66 0.61
N VAL A 141 -14.87 -8.15 0.15
CA VAL A 141 -15.83 -7.41 0.99
C VAL A 141 -16.37 -8.30 2.11
N GLU A 142 -16.65 -9.57 1.79
CA GLU A 142 -17.13 -10.56 2.76
C GLU A 142 -16.07 -10.89 3.81
N ASP A 143 -14.80 -10.95 3.44
CA ASP A 143 -13.69 -11.15 4.37
C ASP A 143 -13.56 -9.98 5.35
N VAL A 144 -13.70 -8.74 4.89
CA VAL A 144 -13.67 -7.55 5.77
C VAL A 144 -14.79 -7.63 6.80
N GLN A 145 -15.99 -8.07 6.40
CA GLN A 145 -17.11 -8.22 7.32
C GLN A 145 -16.95 -9.39 8.30
N ALA A 146 -16.46 -10.54 7.80
CA ALA A 146 -16.27 -11.74 8.62
C ALA A 146 -15.15 -11.58 9.65
N ARG A 147 -14.12 -10.78 9.32
CA ARG A 147 -12.94 -10.52 10.14
C ARG A 147 -12.97 -9.12 10.77
N ALA A 148 -14.14 -8.60 11.14
CA ALA A 148 -14.28 -7.24 11.68
C ALA A 148 -13.35 -6.98 12.88
N CYS A 149 -13.14 -7.99 13.75
CA CYS A 149 -12.23 -7.94 14.87
C CYS A 149 -10.74 -7.80 14.50
N TYR A 150 -10.36 -8.15 13.27
CA TYR A 150 -9.02 -7.93 12.73
C TYR A 150 -8.85 -6.51 12.20
N PHE A 151 -9.92 -5.94 11.65
CA PHE A 151 -9.90 -4.60 11.07
C PHE A 151 -10.11 -3.50 12.10
N ASP A 152 -10.40 -3.82 13.37
CA ASP A 152 -10.45 -2.86 14.47
C ASP A 152 -9.23 -2.95 15.41
N ASP A 153 -8.33 -3.92 15.19
CA ASP A 153 -7.01 -3.99 15.83
C ASP A 153 -6.20 -2.72 15.53
N ARG A 154 -5.42 -2.26 16.51
CA ARG A 154 -4.60 -1.07 16.39
C ARG A 154 -3.12 -1.38 16.60
N TYR A 155 -2.32 -0.74 15.79
CA TYR A 155 -0.87 -0.75 15.80
C TYR A 155 -0.40 0.65 16.17
N VAL A 156 0.11 0.83 17.38
CA VAL A 156 0.42 2.16 17.91
C VAL A 156 1.93 2.34 18.04
N PHE A 157 2.43 3.44 17.45
CA PHE A 157 3.82 3.87 17.59
C PHE A 157 3.87 5.15 18.40
N ASP A 158 4.50 5.11 19.56
CA ASP A 158 4.68 6.26 20.44
C ASP A 158 6.09 6.32 21.06
N GLU A 159 6.30 7.28 21.97
CA GLU A 159 7.60 7.47 22.64
C GLU A 159 8.00 6.27 23.51
N SER A 160 7.06 5.42 23.91
CA SER A 160 7.33 4.22 24.73
C SER A 160 7.72 3.01 23.89
N GLY A 161 7.35 2.98 22.62
CA GLY A 161 7.60 1.89 21.68
C GLY A 161 6.42 1.57 20.78
N PHE A 162 6.37 0.32 20.34
CA PHE A 162 5.31 -0.23 19.51
C PHE A 162 4.33 -1.04 20.37
N HIS A 163 3.04 -0.92 20.07
CA HIS A 163 1.98 -1.64 20.76
C HIS A 163 1.04 -2.32 19.76
N ASN A 164 0.74 -3.59 20.01
CA ASN A 164 -0.42 -4.28 19.47
C ASN A 164 -1.59 -4.05 20.44
N ASP A 165 -2.55 -3.20 20.10
CA ASP A 165 -3.79 -3.00 20.84
C ASP A 165 -4.91 -3.77 20.13
N LEU A 166 -5.12 -4.99 20.58
CA LEU A 166 -5.99 -5.98 19.94
C LEU A 166 -7.41 -6.02 20.55
N GLY A 167 -7.69 -5.11 21.48
CA GLY A 167 -8.99 -5.08 22.14
C GLY A 167 -9.35 -6.36 22.92
N ASP A 168 -10.62 -6.69 22.96
CA ASP A 168 -11.14 -7.89 23.62
C ASP A 168 -11.06 -9.12 22.72
N GLU A 169 -11.07 -8.93 21.38
CA GLU A 169 -11.05 -9.99 20.36
C GLU A 169 -10.20 -9.54 19.17
N THR A 170 -9.50 -10.49 18.54
CA THR A 170 -8.79 -10.35 17.27
C THR A 170 -9.04 -11.56 16.38
N TRP A 171 -8.52 -11.57 15.17
CA TRP A 171 -8.63 -12.71 14.27
C TRP A 171 -7.65 -13.80 14.68
N ILE A 172 -8.19 -14.94 15.09
CA ILE A 172 -7.43 -16.14 15.46
C ILE A 172 -7.45 -17.13 14.30
N GLU A 173 -6.28 -17.52 13.84
CA GLU A 173 -6.11 -18.55 12.82
C GLU A 173 -5.90 -19.93 13.46
N PHE A 174 -6.33 -20.99 12.82
CA PHE A 174 -6.29 -22.38 13.34
C PHE A 174 -4.91 -22.83 13.84
N TRP A 175 -3.83 -22.34 13.26
CA TRP A 175 -2.46 -22.68 13.66
C TRP A 175 -2.07 -22.11 15.04
N GLN A 176 -2.77 -21.10 15.52
CA GLN A 176 -2.59 -20.53 16.87
C GLN A 176 -3.23 -21.42 17.94
N GLY A 177 -4.00 -22.43 17.52
CA GLY A 177 -4.66 -23.37 18.42
C GLY A 177 -3.67 -24.14 19.30
N GLY A 178 -4.07 -24.38 20.55
CA GLY A 178 -3.33 -25.13 21.54
C GLY A 178 -4.19 -26.22 22.19
N ASP A 179 -3.62 -26.91 23.15
CA ASP A 179 -4.34 -27.83 24.04
C ASP A 179 -5.06 -27.02 25.14
N TYR A 180 -6.27 -26.51 24.84
CA TYR A 180 -7.04 -25.68 25.77
C TYR A 180 -7.71 -26.47 26.89
N ASN A 181 -7.94 -27.77 26.66
CA ASN A 181 -8.62 -28.64 27.62
C ASN A 181 -7.63 -29.43 28.49
N GLY A 182 -6.32 -29.39 28.19
CA GLY A 182 -5.26 -30.06 28.95
C GLY A 182 -5.20 -31.57 28.75
N ASP A 183 -5.75 -32.11 27.64
CA ASP A 183 -5.79 -33.54 27.36
C ASP A 183 -4.56 -34.01 26.55
N GLY A 184 -3.66 -33.11 26.17
CA GLY A 184 -2.45 -33.38 25.40
C GLY A 184 -2.67 -33.45 23.89
N ASN A 185 -3.86 -33.10 23.40
CA ASN A 185 -4.16 -32.97 22.00
C ASN A 185 -4.37 -31.48 21.63
N LEU A 186 -4.03 -31.11 20.40
CA LEU A 186 -4.39 -29.79 19.90
C LEU A 186 -5.90 -29.75 19.66
N ASP A 187 -6.58 -28.80 20.32
CA ASP A 187 -7.96 -28.48 20.03
C ASP A 187 -7.99 -27.75 18.68
N TRP A 188 -8.47 -28.41 17.64
CA TRP A 188 -8.63 -27.81 16.32
C TRP A 188 -9.69 -26.72 16.41
N MET A 189 -9.29 -25.49 16.06
CA MET A 189 -10.20 -24.36 15.95
C MET A 189 -10.26 -23.93 14.50
N ASP A 190 -11.47 -23.59 14.04
CA ASP A 190 -11.63 -22.88 12.79
C ASP A 190 -11.21 -21.41 12.99
N ASP A 191 -10.75 -20.75 11.93
CA ASP A 191 -10.45 -19.33 11.95
C ASP A 191 -11.67 -18.54 12.43
N HIS A 192 -11.50 -17.66 13.43
CA HIS A 192 -12.60 -16.91 14.05
C HIS A 192 -12.10 -15.67 14.82
N CYS A 193 -13.04 -14.78 15.18
CA CYS A 193 -12.77 -13.72 16.16
C CYS A 193 -12.72 -14.34 17.58
N GLY A 194 -11.64 -14.09 18.29
CA GLY A 194 -11.42 -14.62 19.63
C GLY A 194 -10.43 -13.83 20.47
N VAL A 195 -10.30 -14.19 21.73
CA VAL A 195 -9.37 -13.53 22.66
C VAL A 195 -7.94 -13.66 22.14
N PRO A 196 -7.16 -12.56 22.10
CA PRO A 196 -5.77 -12.61 21.66
C PRO A 196 -4.95 -13.69 22.38
N MET A 197 -4.09 -14.38 21.63
CA MET A 197 -3.39 -15.57 22.09
C MET A 197 -1.88 -15.35 22.15
N TYR A 198 -1.26 -15.76 23.26
CA TYR A 198 0.19 -15.73 23.43
C TYR A 198 0.92 -16.50 22.33
N PRO A 199 2.04 -15.98 21.78
CA PRO A 199 2.72 -14.72 22.15
C PRO A 199 2.21 -13.47 21.38
N HIS A 200 1.16 -13.60 20.56
CA HIS A 200 0.61 -12.54 19.71
C HIS A 200 -0.56 -11.80 20.39
N ASP A 201 -0.54 -11.71 21.70
CA ASP A 201 -1.60 -11.15 22.55
C ASP A 201 -1.30 -9.74 23.08
N GLY A 202 -0.26 -9.09 22.54
CA GLY A 202 0.22 -7.81 23.04
C GLY A 202 1.00 -7.90 24.36
N SER A 203 1.34 -9.10 24.84
CA SER A 203 2.11 -9.27 26.08
C SER A 203 3.53 -8.70 26.02
N SER A 204 4.06 -8.46 24.83
CA SER A 204 5.33 -7.77 24.60
C SER A 204 5.23 -6.23 24.59
N ASN A 205 4.04 -5.67 24.77
CA ASN A 205 3.85 -4.21 24.74
C ASN A 205 4.51 -3.50 25.96
N PRO A 206 5.24 -2.39 25.76
CA PRO A 206 5.68 -1.89 24.47
C PRO A 206 6.85 -2.72 23.91
N ALA A 207 6.75 -3.12 22.64
CA ALA A 207 7.87 -3.71 21.91
C ALA A 207 8.80 -2.60 21.38
N GLY A 208 10.07 -2.95 21.12
CA GLY A 208 10.98 -2.04 20.44
C GLY A 208 10.63 -1.93 18.94
N PHE A 209 11.01 -0.82 18.31
CA PHE A 209 10.98 -0.74 16.85
C PHE A 209 12.16 0.08 16.31
N VAL A 210 12.55 -0.19 15.07
CA VAL A 210 13.55 0.58 14.33
C VAL A 210 12.98 0.88 12.94
N LEU A 211 12.90 2.16 12.61
CA LEU A 211 12.58 2.64 11.27
C LEU A 211 13.89 3.05 10.60
N ASP A 212 14.31 2.31 9.58
CA ASP A 212 15.43 2.69 8.71
C ASP A 212 14.86 3.35 7.45
N GLU A 213 14.78 4.67 7.47
CA GLU A 213 14.26 5.45 6.34
C GLU A 213 15.12 5.30 5.09
N ALA A 214 16.42 5.05 5.23
CA ALA A 214 17.32 4.88 4.09
C ALA A 214 17.15 3.50 3.42
N ALA A 215 16.80 2.49 4.19
CA ALA A 215 16.54 1.15 3.69
C ALA A 215 15.03 0.91 3.37
N GLY A 216 14.13 1.81 3.80
CA GLY A 216 12.68 1.62 3.67
C GLY A 216 12.16 0.48 4.53
N THR A 217 12.74 0.27 5.72
CA THR A 217 12.36 -0.86 6.53
C THR A 217 11.88 -0.46 7.92
N LEU A 218 10.88 -1.18 8.41
CA LEU A 218 10.38 -1.13 9.76
C LEU A 218 10.63 -2.48 10.43
N THR A 219 11.45 -2.50 11.47
CA THR A 219 11.72 -3.70 12.26
C THR A 219 11.06 -3.57 13.62
N LEU A 220 10.23 -4.54 13.99
CA LEU A 220 9.66 -4.69 15.33
C LEU A 220 10.53 -5.65 16.14
N ASN A 221 10.81 -5.32 17.40
CA ASN A 221 11.66 -6.09 18.31
C ASN A 221 10.86 -6.46 19.56
N GLY A 222 10.41 -7.68 19.64
CA GLY A 222 9.63 -8.21 20.76
C GLY A 222 8.94 -9.51 20.37
N LEU A 223 9.00 -10.52 21.23
CA LEU A 223 8.36 -11.81 20.95
C LEU A 223 6.86 -11.63 20.70
N GLY A 224 6.41 -12.02 19.51
CA GLY A 224 5.02 -11.92 19.11
C GLY A 224 4.55 -10.51 18.73
N ALA A 225 5.43 -9.52 18.59
CA ALA A 225 5.10 -8.23 18.00
C ALA A 225 4.96 -8.38 16.49
N TYR A 226 3.86 -7.87 15.93
CA TYR A 226 3.56 -7.99 14.49
C TYR A 226 2.64 -6.87 14.01
N ILE A 227 2.55 -6.70 12.70
CA ILE A 227 1.52 -5.89 12.02
C ILE A 227 0.91 -6.76 10.92
N GLY A 228 -0.41 -6.70 10.79
CA GLY A 228 -1.14 -7.57 9.88
C GLY A 228 -1.36 -8.97 10.48
N LEU A 229 -1.07 -10.03 9.75
CA LEU A 229 -1.26 -11.40 10.24
C LEU A 229 -0.03 -11.91 10.99
N PRO A 230 -0.17 -12.44 12.22
CA PRO A 230 0.96 -12.89 13.03
C PRO A 230 1.75 -14.05 12.41
N LYS A 231 1.16 -14.80 11.48
CA LYS A 231 1.86 -15.89 10.77
C LYS A 231 2.91 -15.40 9.78
N ALA A 232 2.82 -14.17 9.31
CA ALA A 232 3.73 -13.62 8.32
C ALA A 232 5.06 -13.22 8.97
N ALA A 233 6.08 -14.08 8.89
CA ALA A 233 7.42 -13.84 9.40
C ALA A 233 8.46 -13.86 8.26
N ASN A 234 9.62 -13.22 8.47
CA ASN A 234 10.65 -13.14 7.45
C ASN A 234 11.19 -14.53 7.08
N GLY A 235 10.95 -14.92 5.83
CA GLY A 235 11.43 -16.18 5.27
C GLY A 235 10.56 -17.41 5.51
N PHE A 236 9.47 -17.32 6.30
CA PHE A 236 8.52 -18.41 6.54
C PHE A 236 7.17 -17.91 7.06
N GLU A 237 6.15 -18.76 6.95
CA GLU A 237 4.89 -18.60 7.68
C GLU A 237 4.90 -19.48 8.92
N LEU A 238 4.42 -18.94 10.05
CA LEU A 238 4.29 -19.71 11.28
C LEU A 238 3.22 -20.81 11.14
N THR A 239 3.54 -21.96 11.68
CA THR A 239 2.63 -23.12 11.79
C THR A 239 2.34 -23.49 13.24
N SER A 240 3.03 -22.83 14.18
CA SER A 240 2.88 -22.99 15.62
C SER A 240 3.25 -21.69 16.35
N PRO A 241 2.59 -21.32 17.46
CA PRO A 241 2.96 -20.18 18.29
C PRO A 241 4.41 -20.23 18.81
N ASP A 242 4.96 -21.45 19.00
CA ASP A 242 6.35 -21.63 19.47
C ASP A 242 7.41 -21.18 18.44
N GLU A 243 7.01 -20.95 17.21
CA GLU A 243 7.88 -20.46 16.12
C GLU A 243 7.94 -18.93 16.05
N ALA A 244 7.20 -18.22 16.92
CA ALA A 244 7.16 -16.75 16.90
C ALA A 244 8.56 -16.14 17.03
N PRO A 245 8.95 -15.28 16.09
CA PRO A 245 10.27 -14.65 16.13
C PRO A 245 10.32 -13.51 17.16
N GLU A 246 11.54 -13.20 17.61
CA GLU A 246 11.81 -12.02 18.43
C GLU A 246 11.87 -10.73 17.62
N GLU A 247 11.95 -10.84 16.30
CA GLU A 247 12.09 -9.72 15.39
C GLU A 247 11.35 -9.99 14.07
N VAL A 248 10.61 -8.98 13.59
CA VAL A 248 9.95 -9.01 12.27
C VAL A 248 10.26 -7.72 11.53
N THR A 249 10.72 -7.83 10.28
CA THR A 249 11.06 -6.69 9.43
C THR A 249 10.15 -6.61 8.21
N TYR A 250 9.59 -5.44 7.98
CA TYR A 250 8.75 -5.09 6.84
C TYR A 250 9.46 -4.10 5.94
N GLN A 251 9.23 -4.17 4.63
CA GLN A 251 9.39 -3.02 3.76
C GLN A 251 8.21 -2.08 4.02
N VAL A 252 8.47 -0.78 4.14
CA VAL A 252 7.44 0.21 4.47
C VAL A 252 7.34 1.28 3.40
N TYR A 253 6.11 1.57 3.00
CA TYR A 253 5.77 2.59 2.01
C TYR A 253 4.72 3.52 2.61
N MET A 254 4.96 4.83 2.54
CA MET A 254 4.07 5.83 3.13
C MET A 254 3.41 6.66 2.05
N GLN A 255 2.13 6.96 2.25
CA GLN A 255 1.37 7.94 1.49
C GLN A 255 0.74 8.94 2.46
N ASP A 256 0.84 10.23 2.15
CA ASP A 256 0.37 11.29 3.05
C ASP A 256 -1.08 11.71 2.81
N SER A 257 -1.57 11.57 1.58
CA SER A 257 -2.93 12.03 1.25
C SER A 257 -3.67 11.04 0.31
N PRO A 258 -4.63 10.23 0.83
CA PRO A 258 -4.91 10.02 2.26
C PRO A 258 -3.70 9.42 3.00
N ARG A 259 -3.62 9.62 4.31
CA ARG A 259 -2.54 9.03 5.10
C ARG A 259 -2.69 7.51 5.12
N MET A 260 -1.73 6.83 4.51
CA MET A 260 -1.69 5.36 4.43
C MET A 260 -0.27 4.85 4.65
N MET A 261 -0.15 3.66 5.20
CA MET A 261 1.10 2.92 5.30
C MET A 261 0.89 1.53 4.68
N THR A 262 1.68 1.21 3.66
CA THR A 262 1.70 -0.15 3.11
C THR A 262 2.94 -0.88 3.61
N LEU A 263 2.75 -2.06 4.17
CA LEU A 263 3.81 -2.93 4.63
C LEU A 263 3.88 -4.18 3.76
N VAL A 264 5.10 -4.58 3.41
CA VAL A 264 5.36 -5.80 2.63
C VAL A 264 6.36 -6.68 3.38
N ILE A 265 6.09 -7.97 3.44
CA ILE A 265 6.98 -8.96 4.03
C ILE A 265 7.13 -10.17 3.11
N GLU A 266 8.37 -10.61 2.87
CA GLU A 266 8.67 -11.84 2.15
C GLU A 266 8.74 -13.00 3.15
N VAL A 267 7.75 -13.90 3.09
CA VAL A 267 7.63 -15.08 3.96
C VAL A 267 8.26 -16.34 3.37
N GLY A 268 8.81 -16.24 2.18
CA GLY A 268 9.51 -17.32 1.48
C GLY A 268 9.92 -16.84 0.10
N PRO A 269 10.82 -17.53 -0.61
CA PRO A 269 11.31 -17.08 -1.91
C PRO A 269 10.17 -16.83 -2.90
N GLY A 270 9.93 -15.55 -3.24
CA GLY A 270 8.85 -15.13 -4.13
C GLY A 270 7.44 -15.24 -3.51
N VAL A 271 7.30 -15.18 -2.19
CA VAL A 271 6.00 -15.18 -1.48
C VAL A 271 5.90 -13.93 -0.64
N PHE A 272 5.08 -12.98 -1.07
CA PHE A 272 4.94 -11.67 -0.43
C PHE A 272 3.54 -11.48 0.14
N TRP A 273 3.48 -11.09 1.43
CA TRP A 273 2.28 -10.54 2.04
C TRP A 273 2.35 -9.03 2.00
N THR A 274 1.23 -8.40 1.69
CA THR A 274 1.07 -6.94 1.67
C THR A 274 -0.09 -6.54 2.54
N PHE A 275 0.12 -5.52 3.38
CA PHE A 275 -0.83 -4.99 4.36
C PHE A 275 -0.98 -3.49 4.15
N ASP A 276 -2.18 -3.02 3.82
CA ASP A 276 -2.48 -1.59 3.75
C ASP A 276 -3.14 -1.13 5.06
N LEU A 277 -2.60 -0.06 5.65
CA LEU A 277 -3.03 0.53 6.92
C LEU A 277 -3.46 1.98 6.72
N VAL A 278 -4.42 2.41 7.53
CA VAL A 278 -4.98 3.78 7.56
C VAL A 278 -5.00 4.35 8.96
#